data_cc2ac748af2f711ab36e9e3e2fe89df4
#
_entry.id   cc2ac748af2f711ab36e9e3e2fe89df4
#
_cell.length_a   1.000
_cell.length_b   1.000
_cell.length_c   1.000
_cell.angle_alpha   90.00
_cell.angle_beta   90.00
_cell.angle_gamma   90.00
#
_symmetry.space_group_name_H-M   'P 1'
#
loop_
_entity.id
_entity.type
_entity.pdbx_description
1 polymer ?
#
loop_
_entity_poly.entity_id
_entity_poly.type
_entity_poly.pdbx_seq_one_letter_code
_entity_poly.pdbx_strand_id
1 'polypeptide(L)' 'MLRKVLEQLKEYREKYKTTPQYINITKRQYKRLKKELSIVENITEDIKLLYCINFKIKEE' A
#
# COMPACT_ATOMS: atom_id res chain seq x y z
N MET A 1 -5.45 -5.64 -6.29
CA MET A 1 -4.49 -5.60 -5.17
C MET A 1 -4.18 -4.18 -4.71
N LEU A 2 -3.79 -3.33 -5.60
CA LEU A 2 -3.51 -1.93 -5.26
C LEU A 2 -4.71 -1.24 -4.61
N ARG A 3 -5.89 -1.47 -5.14
CA ARG A 3 -7.13 -0.90 -4.60
C ARG A 3 -7.36 -1.30 -3.15
N LYS A 4 -7.14 -2.57 -2.81
CA LYS A 4 -7.31 -3.06 -1.43
C LYS A 4 -6.31 -2.39 -0.49
N VAL A 5 -5.08 -2.24 -0.92
CA VAL A 5 -4.05 -1.59 -0.12
C VAL A 5 -4.40 -0.12 0.11
N LEU A 6 -4.87 0.56 -0.93
CA LEU A 6 -5.30 1.95 -0.81
C LEU A 6 -6.49 2.11 0.13
N GLU A 7 -7.43 1.18 0.09
CA GLU A 7 -8.56 1.18 1.02
C GLU A 7 -8.11 1.00 2.47
N GLN A 8 -7.18 0.06 2.71
CA GLN A 8 -6.61 -0.14 4.03
C GLN A 8 -5.89 1.11 4.54
N LEU A 9 -5.13 1.75 3.67
CA LEU A 9 -4.44 2.99 4.00
C LEU A 9 -5.44 4.08 4.39
N LYS A 10 -6.49 4.22 3.60
CA LYS A 10 -7.52 5.21 3.84
C LYS A 10 -8.23 4.97 5.18
N GLU A 11 -8.63 3.73 5.44
CA GLU A 11 -9.27 3.36 6.69
C GLU A 11 -8.38 3.65 7.89
N TYR A 12 -7.11 3.30 7.78
CA TYR A 12 -6.14 3.58 8.85
C TYR A 12 -6.04 5.07 9.14
N ARG A 13 -5.93 5.88 8.09
CA ARG A 13 -5.82 7.33 8.24
C ARG A 13 -7.09 7.95 8.82
N GLU A 14 -8.25 7.44 8.47
CA GLU A 14 -9.51 7.90 9.04
C GLU A 14 -9.63 7.53 10.51
N LYS A 15 -9.20 6.32 10.87
CA LYS A 15 -9.31 5.80 12.23
C LYS A 15 -8.29 6.42 13.18
N TYR A 16 -7.04 6.51 12.75
CA TYR A 16 -5.95 6.97 13.61
C TYR A 16 -5.45 8.37 13.27
N LYS A 17 -5.96 8.95 12.20
CA LYS A 17 -5.59 10.28 11.72
C LYS A 17 -4.09 10.46 11.49
N THR A 18 -3.43 9.38 11.12
CA THR A 18 -2.00 9.37 10.81
C THR A 18 -1.72 8.31 9.76
N THR A 19 -0.59 8.44 9.08
CA THR A 19 -0.16 7.46 8.09
C THR A 19 0.51 6.29 8.78
N PRO A 20 0.20 5.03 8.42
CA PRO A 20 0.85 3.88 9.03
C PRO A 20 2.34 3.86 8.68
N GLN A 21 3.17 3.39 9.61
CA GLN A 21 4.60 3.27 9.37
C GLN A 21 4.93 2.06 8.49
N TYR A 22 4.13 1.03 8.56
CA TYR A 22 4.33 -0.17 7.75
C TYR A 22 3.00 -0.86 7.47
N ILE A 23 2.99 -1.69 6.45
CA ILE A 23 1.86 -2.53 6.09
C ILE A 23 2.35 -3.97 5.98
N ASN A 24 1.65 -4.90 6.64
CA ASN A 24 1.92 -6.32 6.52
C ASN A 24 1.29 -6.87 5.24
N ILE A 25 2.09 -7.54 4.44
CA ILE A 25 1.64 -8.04 3.14
C ILE A 25 2.39 -9.35 2.84
N THR A 26 1.75 -10.26 2.13
CA THR A 26 2.44 -11.48 1.72
C THR A 26 3.36 -11.21 0.53
N LYS A 27 4.33 -12.10 0.31
CA LYS A 27 5.26 -11.97 -0.80
C LYS A 27 4.54 -11.94 -2.15
N ARG A 28 3.52 -12.78 -2.29
CA ARG A 28 2.69 -12.83 -3.50
C ARG A 28 1.95 -11.52 -3.74
N GLN A 29 1.34 -10.99 -2.69
CA GLN A 29 0.62 -9.73 -2.75
C GLN A 29 1.57 -8.57 -3.07
N TYR A 30 2.75 -8.58 -2.49
CA TYR A 30 3.75 -7.56 -2.73
C TYR A 30 4.19 -7.51 -4.20
N LYS A 31 4.40 -8.68 -4.81
CA LYS A 31 4.74 -8.76 -6.23
C LYS A 31 3.63 -8.17 -7.11
N ARG A 32 2.38 -8.50 -6.79
CA ARG A 32 1.23 -7.94 -7.51
C ARG A 32 1.14 -6.43 -7.35
N LEU A 33 1.33 -5.95 -6.13
CA LEU A 33 1.29 -4.53 -5.84
C LEU A 33 2.35 -3.77 -6.64
N LYS A 34 3.58 -4.26 -6.65
CA LYS A 34 4.65 -3.65 -7.43
C LYS A 34 4.33 -3.60 -8.91
N LYS A 35 3.77 -4.67 -9.44
CA LYS A 35 3.39 -4.73 -10.84
C LYS A 35 2.31 -3.70 -11.16
N GLU A 36 1.29 -3.59 -10.32
CA GLU A 36 0.22 -2.62 -10.51
C GLU A 36 0.73 -1.18 -10.40
N LEU A 37 1.64 -0.93 -9.46
CA LEU A 37 2.23 0.40 -9.31
C LEU A 37 3.06 0.80 -10.53
N SER A 38 3.69 -0.16 -11.20
CA SER A 38 4.51 0.13 -12.38
C SER A 38 3.69 0.53 -13.61
N ILE A 39 2.40 0.18 -13.65
CA ILE A 39 1.52 0.49 -14.77
C ILE A 39 0.55 1.62 -14.48
N VAL A 40 0.63 2.23 -13.31
CA VAL A 40 -0.23 3.36 -12.94
C VAL A 40 0.21 4.59 -13.73
N GLU A 41 -0.74 5.19 -14.46
CA GLU A 41 -0.48 6.40 -15.24
C GLU A 41 -0.57 7.66 -14.40
N ASN A 42 -1.53 7.72 -13.48
CA ASN A 42 -1.73 8.88 -12.62
C ASN A 42 -1.29 8.58 -11.18
N ILE A 43 -0.33 9.33 -10.70
CA ILE A 43 0.16 9.19 -9.32
C ILE A 43 -0.63 10.14 -8.43
N THR A 44 -1.54 9.58 -7.64
CA THR A 44 -2.29 10.33 -6.64
C THR A 44 -1.46 10.49 -5.37
N GLU A 45 -1.93 11.33 -4.44
CA GLU A 45 -1.25 11.48 -3.15
C GLU A 45 -1.21 10.17 -2.36
N ASP A 46 -2.29 9.39 -2.43
CA ASP A 46 -2.34 8.08 -1.76
C ASP A 46 -1.26 7.15 -2.29
N ILE A 47 -1.03 7.15 -3.60
CA ILE A 47 0.02 6.34 -4.21
C ILE A 47 1.40 6.82 -3.77
N LYS A 48 1.60 8.13 -3.68
CA LYS A 48 2.85 8.68 -3.17
C LYS A 48 3.11 8.25 -1.74
N LEU A 49 2.07 8.21 -0.90
CA LEU A 49 2.17 7.74 0.47
C LEU A 49 2.59 6.27 0.52
N LEU A 50 2.10 5.45 -0.40
CA LEU A 50 2.50 4.04 -0.47
C LEU A 50 4.00 3.87 -0.72
N TYR A 51 4.61 4.76 -1.49
CA TYR A 51 6.06 4.72 -1.72
C TYR A 51 6.86 5.08 -0.47
N CYS A 52 6.25 5.81 0.47
CA CYS A 52 6.89 6.20 1.72
C CYS A 52 6.69 5.18 2.84
N ILE A 53 5.72 4.26 2.70
CA ILE A 53 5.41 3.25 3.70
C ILE A 53 6.31 2.04 3.52
N ASN A 54 6.77 1.47 4.63
CA ASN A 54 7.53 0.23 4.61
C ASN A 54 6.57 -0.97 4.56
N PHE A 55 6.89 -1.94 3.74
CA PHE A 55 6.11 -3.16 3.65
C PHE A 55 6.82 -4.28 4.40
N LYS A 56 6.12 -4.88 5.35
CA LYS A 56 6.61 -6.08 6.04
C LYS A 56 6.08 -7.31 5.32
N ILE A 57 6.96 -8.04 4.70
CA ILE A 57 6.59 -9.20 3.90
C ILE A 57 6.53 -10.42 4.80
N LYS A 58 5.35 -11.05 4.81
CA LYS A 58 5.15 -12.29 5.55
C LYS A 58 5.33 -13.46 4.61
N GLU A 59 6.00 -14.50 5.07
CA GLU A 59 6.08 -15.75 4.34
C GLU A 59 4.78 -16.53 4.52
N GLU A 60 4.30 -17.05 3.40
CA GLU A 60 3.13 -17.93 3.42
C GLU A 60 3.52 -19.35 3.80
#